data_20639e97ee87cbf80abd73a5b1f5054c
#
_entry.id   20639e97ee87cbf80abd73a5b1f5054c
#
_cell.length_a   1.000
_cell.length_b   1.000
_cell.length_c   1.000
_cell.angle_alpha   90.00
_cell.angle_beta   90.00
_cell.angle_gamma   90.00
#
_symmetry.space_group_name_H-M   'P 1'
#
loop_
_entity.id
_entity.type
_entity.pdbx_description
1 polymer ?
#
loop_
_entity_poly.entity_id
_entity_poly.type
_entity_poly.pdbx_seq_one_letter_code
_entity_poly.pdbx_strand_id
1 'polypeptide(L)'
;TQIVVASGAPVLYYYCTNHNYMGGTANTVSETVKANNGYWIDTTSTTCTITLPSSPSKGDQIILVDYARTWGTNKITIDSNGSNYQGQDDSYNVEYSTNGEVLNIVYSDGTKGWIPQDDDEVADAPVAPPTQKGIFGFGYISSSTGVTNLVGSNGVVATDTAAVGTAKRDLSATNYGGDKAIFAFGNTGSMSNTRNLVNNSGVVQSDASGAGTARQRKSAVSYGLLGEAIFAYGENGGKTNGRNLVNSSGVIASDVSGAGTARTNPTAVNYGSTGQAIFAYGQNAAAAYVNISNLVSNTGVLASDGSGVGTASQQKAATTFGSSGQALIAFGVNSGGSQVNTRNIVGNNGVVASDVSGAGTARYDLAATNYGGDKGIFAFGTGSSITNLSNLVNSSGVVASDTTGVGTSRYSLAAAGFSYSA
;
A
#
# COMPACT_ATOMS: atom_id res chain seq x y z
N THR A 1 -34.13 -11.22 -36.39
CA THR A 1 -33.64 -10.35 -37.46
C THR A 1 -32.16 -10.14 -37.19
N GLN A 2 -31.32 -10.58 -38.09
CA GLN A 2 -29.87 -10.40 -38.00
C GLN A 2 -29.52 -9.02 -38.56
N ILE A 3 -28.90 -8.17 -37.74
CA ILE A 3 -28.37 -6.87 -38.22
C ILE A 3 -26.88 -7.12 -38.44
N VAL A 4 -26.45 -6.97 -39.69
CA VAL A 4 -25.02 -6.98 -40.05
C VAL A 4 -24.53 -5.54 -40.07
N VAL A 5 -23.61 -5.23 -39.17
CA VAL A 5 -23.01 -3.90 -39.05
C VAL A 5 -21.71 -3.88 -39.85
N ALA A 6 -21.56 -2.89 -40.69
CA ALA A 6 -20.33 -2.69 -41.47
C ALA A 6 -19.17 -2.23 -40.57
N SER A 7 -17.95 -2.71 -40.85
CA SER A 7 -16.75 -2.25 -40.20
C SER A 7 -16.61 -0.72 -40.34
N GLY A 8 -16.46 0.00 -39.22
CA GLY A 8 -16.38 1.47 -39.20
C GLY A 8 -17.72 2.20 -39.16
N ALA A 9 -18.82 1.50 -38.93
CA ALA A 9 -20.12 2.15 -38.76
C ALA A 9 -20.13 3.03 -37.50
N PRO A 10 -20.79 4.21 -37.52
CA PRO A 10 -21.01 4.98 -36.33
C PRO A 10 -21.90 4.23 -35.34
N VAL A 11 -21.88 4.65 -34.07
CA VAL A 11 -22.71 4.08 -32.99
C VAL A 11 -24.12 3.80 -33.48
N LEU A 12 -24.55 2.54 -33.37
CA LEU A 12 -25.91 2.12 -33.75
C LEU A 12 -26.76 2.03 -32.48
N TYR A 13 -27.87 2.76 -32.49
CA TYR A 13 -28.91 2.67 -31.49
C TYR A 13 -30.01 1.74 -31.97
N TYR A 14 -30.44 0.78 -31.15
CA TYR A 14 -31.66 0.06 -31.42
C TYR A 14 -32.65 0.23 -30.27
N TYR A 15 -33.93 0.16 -30.58
CA TYR A 15 -35.01 0.42 -29.65
C TYR A 15 -36.01 -0.72 -29.69
N CYS A 16 -36.41 -1.22 -28.52
CA CYS A 16 -37.47 -2.21 -28.42
C CYS A 16 -38.83 -1.51 -28.32
N THR A 17 -39.70 -1.71 -29.33
CA THR A 17 -41.04 -1.08 -29.33
C THR A 17 -42.02 -1.70 -28.38
N ASN A 18 -41.70 -2.88 -27.80
CA ASN A 18 -42.65 -3.66 -26.94
C ASN A 18 -42.31 -3.58 -25.45
N HIS A 19 -41.14 -3.08 -25.10
CA HIS A 19 -40.71 -2.90 -23.70
C HIS A 19 -40.07 -1.56 -23.54
N ASN A 20 -40.65 -0.71 -22.69
CA ASN A 20 -40.04 0.55 -22.31
C ASN A 20 -38.71 0.27 -21.60
N TYR A 21 -37.66 1.02 -21.94
CA TYR A 21 -36.32 0.98 -21.35
C TYR A 21 -35.39 -0.17 -21.84
N MET A 22 -35.71 -0.86 -22.91
CA MET A 22 -34.80 -1.78 -23.58
C MET A 22 -34.28 -1.19 -24.88
N GLY A 23 -33.07 -0.73 -24.87
CA GLY A 23 -32.33 -0.26 -26.03
C GLY A 23 -30.86 -0.18 -25.68
N GLY A 24 -29.95 -0.27 -26.65
CA GLY A 24 -28.52 -0.26 -26.36
C GLY A 24 -27.68 0.10 -27.58
N THR A 25 -26.41 0.35 -27.31
CA THR A 25 -25.37 0.56 -28.30
C THR A 25 -24.44 -0.64 -28.34
N ALA A 26 -23.99 -1.02 -29.53
CA ALA A 26 -22.91 -1.96 -29.72
C ALA A 26 -21.65 -1.16 -30.06
N ASN A 27 -20.68 -1.09 -29.20
CA ASN A 27 -19.32 -0.66 -29.50
C ASN A 27 -18.34 -0.71 -28.33
N THR A 28 -17.18 -0.61 -28.55
CA THR A 28 -15.98 -1.09 -29.10
C THR A 28 -14.74 -0.70 -28.26
N VAL A 29 -14.65 0.43 -27.55
CA VAL A 29 -13.50 0.81 -26.72
C VAL A 29 -13.95 1.54 -25.45
N SER A 30 -14.95 2.39 -25.55
CA SER A 30 -15.60 3.02 -24.39
C SER A 30 -17.05 3.32 -24.68
N GLU A 31 -17.91 3.14 -23.68
CA GLU A 31 -19.35 3.41 -23.73
C GLU A 31 -19.75 4.31 -22.56
N THR A 32 -20.44 5.40 -22.84
CA THR A 32 -21.03 6.24 -21.78
C THR A 32 -22.49 5.86 -21.60
N VAL A 33 -22.79 5.27 -20.47
CA VAL A 33 -24.15 4.76 -20.17
C VAL A 33 -25.00 5.80 -19.45
N LYS A 34 -26.32 5.62 -19.53
CA LYS A 34 -27.30 6.47 -18.86
C LYS A 34 -28.07 5.66 -17.82
N ALA A 35 -28.42 6.32 -16.73
CA ALA A 35 -29.25 5.74 -15.70
C ALA A 35 -30.58 5.18 -16.26
N ASN A 36 -31.07 4.13 -15.65
CA ASN A 36 -32.32 3.45 -15.96
C ASN A 36 -32.39 2.84 -17.38
N ASN A 37 -31.23 2.39 -17.91
CA ASN A 37 -31.14 1.70 -19.19
C ASN A 37 -30.38 0.37 -19.07
N GLY A 38 -30.65 -0.54 -20.01
CA GLY A 38 -29.90 -1.77 -20.21
C GLY A 38 -29.06 -1.71 -21.49
N TYR A 39 -27.87 -2.32 -21.44
CA TYR A 39 -26.89 -2.32 -22.52
C TYR A 39 -26.40 -3.74 -22.82
N TRP A 40 -26.28 -4.08 -24.08
CA TRP A 40 -25.57 -5.28 -24.53
C TRP A 40 -24.17 -4.86 -24.98
N ILE A 41 -23.17 -5.34 -24.26
CA ILE A 41 -21.77 -4.98 -24.48
C ILE A 41 -21.09 -6.10 -25.26
N ASP A 42 -20.64 -5.79 -26.47
CA ASP A 42 -19.89 -6.70 -27.33
C ASP A 42 -18.39 -6.40 -27.23
N THR A 43 -17.66 -7.30 -26.58
CA THR A 43 -16.20 -7.21 -26.44
C THR A 43 -15.46 -8.22 -27.32
N THR A 44 -16.08 -8.72 -28.39
CA THR A 44 -15.46 -9.72 -29.31
C THR A 44 -14.09 -9.29 -29.80
N SER A 45 -13.91 -8.01 -30.10
CA SER A 45 -12.69 -7.48 -30.73
C SER A 45 -11.70 -6.83 -29.76
N THR A 46 -12.16 -6.31 -28.61
CA THR A 46 -11.34 -5.57 -27.65
C THR A 46 -12.06 -5.40 -26.30
N THR A 47 -11.32 -5.03 -25.26
CA THR A 47 -11.89 -4.61 -23.97
C THR A 47 -12.72 -3.34 -24.14
N CYS A 48 -13.67 -3.11 -23.22
CA CYS A 48 -14.53 -1.92 -23.22
C CYS A 48 -14.54 -1.24 -21.85
N THR A 49 -14.38 0.10 -21.84
CA THR A 49 -14.59 0.90 -20.63
C THR A 49 -16.02 1.44 -20.61
N ILE A 50 -16.73 1.20 -19.53
CA ILE A 50 -18.09 1.66 -19.29
C ILE A 50 -18.05 2.86 -18.35
N THR A 51 -18.33 4.07 -18.89
CA THR A 51 -18.38 5.29 -18.08
C THR A 51 -19.80 5.53 -17.57
N LEU A 52 -19.97 5.50 -16.26
CA LEU A 52 -21.24 5.68 -15.56
C LEU A 52 -21.66 7.16 -15.54
N PRO A 53 -22.94 7.48 -15.22
CA PRO A 53 -23.41 8.86 -15.06
C PRO A 53 -22.63 9.60 -13.97
N SER A 54 -22.20 10.85 -14.24
CA SER A 54 -21.45 11.69 -13.30
C SER A 54 -22.29 12.29 -12.17
N SER A 55 -23.61 12.23 -12.26
CA SER A 55 -24.54 12.80 -11.27
C SER A 55 -25.75 11.87 -11.11
N PRO A 56 -25.53 10.65 -10.59
CA PRO A 56 -26.62 9.70 -10.43
C PRO A 56 -27.52 10.09 -9.25
N SER A 57 -28.75 9.66 -9.31
CA SER A 57 -29.75 9.80 -8.24
C SER A 57 -29.95 8.46 -7.54
N LYS A 58 -30.29 8.48 -6.25
CA LYS A 58 -30.59 7.27 -5.49
C LYS A 58 -31.67 6.42 -6.17
N GLY A 59 -31.37 5.17 -6.43
CA GLY A 59 -32.24 4.21 -7.13
C GLY A 59 -32.04 4.15 -8.64
N ASP A 60 -31.17 4.99 -9.20
CA ASP A 60 -30.78 4.83 -10.61
C ASP A 60 -30.16 3.45 -10.84
N GLN A 61 -30.59 2.79 -11.92
CA GLN A 61 -30.21 1.42 -12.23
C GLN A 61 -29.58 1.35 -13.63
N ILE A 62 -28.59 0.48 -13.80
CA ILE A 62 -27.96 0.19 -15.10
C ILE A 62 -27.79 -1.33 -15.19
N ILE A 63 -28.16 -1.90 -16.34
CA ILE A 63 -27.99 -3.32 -16.63
C ILE A 63 -27.01 -3.45 -17.80
N LEU A 64 -25.93 -4.21 -17.59
CA LEU A 64 -24.93 -4.54 -18.61
C LEU A 64 -24.99 -6.05 -18.88
N VAL A 65 -24.96 -6.44 -20.14
CA VAL A 65 -25.04 -7.84 -20.54
C VAL A 65 -23.88 -8.18 -21.47
N ASP A 66 -23.16 -9.24 -21.19
CA ASP A 66 -22.14 -9.79 -22.10
C ASP A 66 -22.81 -10.39 -23.34
N TYR A 67 -22.93 -9.59 -24.38
CA TYR A 67 -23.65 -9.96 -25.61
C TYR A 67 -23.01 -11.14 -26.34
N ALA A 68 -21.72 -11.15 -26.45
CA ALA A 68 -20.95 -12.12 -27.23
C ALA A 68 -20.35 -13.25 -26.38
N ARG A 69 -20.55 -13.24 -25.06
CA ARG A 69 -19.90 -14.15 -24.08
C ARG A 69 -18.37 -14.06 -24.15
N THR A 70 -17.84 -12.84 -24.24
CA THR A 70 -16.39 -12.59 -24.47
C THR A 70 -15.71 -11.79 -23.36
N TRP A 71 -16.40 -11.43 -22.27
CA TRP A 71 -15.79 -10.69 -21.17
C TRP A 71 -14.65 -11.45 -20.51
N GLY A 72 -14.65 -12.78 -20.51
CA GLY A 72 -13.53 -13.58 -20.01
C GLY A 72 -12.25 -13.49 -20.86
N THR A 73 -12.35 -13.02 -22.12
CA THR A 73 -11.21 -12.77 -23.01
C THR A 73 -10.89 -11.29 -23.07
N ASN A 74 -11.92 -10.47 -23.23
CA ASN A 74 -11.86 -9.02 -23.36
C ASN A 74 -12.80 -8.40 -22.33
N LYS A 75 -12.29 -8.21 -21.11
CA LYS A 75 -13.05 -7.71 -19.96
C LYS A 75 -13.66 -6.33 -20.20
N ILE A 76 -14.70 -6.00 -19.44
CA ILE A 76 -15.16 -4.62 -19.29
C ILE A 76 -14.52 -4.01 -18.03
N THR A 77 -14.32 -2.69 -18.08
CA THR A 77 -13.86 -1.89 -16.94
C THR A 77 -14.91 -0.83 -16.65
N ILE A 78 -15.32 -0.68 -15.41
CA ILE A 78 -16.27 0.35 -14.98
C ILE A 78 -15.49 1.61 -14.57
N ASP A 79 -15.76 2.72 -15.22
CA ASP A 79 -15.38 4.07 -14.82
C ASP A 79 -16.59 4.70 -14.12
N SER A 80 -16.54 4.85 -12.81
CA SER A 80 -17.65 5.36 -12.00
C SER A 80 -17.82 6.89 -12.07
N ASN A 81 -16.97 7.60 -12.85
CA ASN A 81 -17.11 8.98 -13.28
C ASN A 81 -17.36 9.95 -12.11
N GLY A 82 -16.49 9.91 -11.11
CA GLY A 82 -16.55 10.76 -9.92
C GLY A 82 -17.48 10.26 -8.80
N SER A 83 -18.20 9.16 -9.02
CA SER A 83 -18.99 8.49 -7.98
C SER A 83 -18.22 7.33 -7.35
N ASN A 84 -18.62 6.91 -6.16
CA ASN A 84 -18.10 5.69 -5.58
C ASN A 84 -18.69 4.44 -6.26
N TYR A 85 -17.95 3.34 -6.21
CA TYR A 85 -18.42 2.01 -6.57
C TYR A 85 -18.15 1.07 -5.39
N GLN A 86 -19.20 0.51 -4.79
CA GLN A 86 -19.12 -0.29 -3.55
C GLN A 86 -18.35 0.41 -2.40
N GLY A 87 -18.36 1.74 -2.37
CA GLY A 87 -17.67 2.55 -1.37
C GLY A 87 -16.23 2.92 -1.70
N GLN A 88 -15.70 2.51 -2.85
CA GLN A 88 -14.42 2.96 -3.39
C GLN A 88 -14.62 4.14 -4.33
N ASP A 89 -13.69 5.08 -4.32
CA ASP A 89 -13.71 6.22 -5.24
C ASP A 89 -13.37 5.79 -6.68
N ASP A 90 -13.55 6.67 -7.64
CA ASP A 90 -13.35 6.40 -9.06
C ASP A 90 -11.88 6.27 -9.49
N SER A 91 -10.93 6.39 -8.59
CA SER A 91 -9.53 6.02 -8.85
C SER A 91 -9.36 4.50 -8.95
N TYR A 92 -10.35 3.73 -8.52
CA TYR A 92 -10.37 2.28 -8.56
C TYR A 92 -11.10 1.75 -9.80
N ASN A 93 -10.40 1.01 -10.65
CA ASN A 93 -10.99 0.36 -11.82
C ASN A 93 -11.64 -0.97 -11.42
N VAL A 94 -12.95 -1.05 -11.51
CA VAL A 94 -13.71 -2.29 -11.33
C VAL A 94 -13.80 -3.04 -12.66
N GLU A 95 -13.43 -4.31 -12.67
CA GLU A 95 -13.38 -5.12 -13.88
C GLU A 95 -14.31 -6.33 -13.76
N TYR A 96 -15.02 -6.64 -14.85
CA TYR A 96 -15.84 -7.84 -14.97
C TYR A 96 -15.32 -8.68 -16.14
N SER A 97 -15.04 -9.97 -15.86
CA SER A 97 -14.36 -10.87 -16.78
C SER A 97 -14.99 -12.27 -16.85
N THR A 98 -16.27 -12.40 -16.51
CA THR A 98 -16.99 -13.66 -16.59
C THR A 98 -17.78 -13.74 -17.88
N ASN A 99 -17.60 -14.81 -18.64
CA ASN A 99 -18.32 -15.01 -19.90
C ASN A 99 -19.83 -15.24 -19.69
N GLY A 100 -20.63 -14.43 -20.38
CA GLY A 100 -22.09 -14.51 -20.33
C GLY A 100 -22.72 -13.89 -19.09
N GLU A 101 -21.98 -13.03 -18.41
CA GLU A 101 -22.42 -12.31 -17.22
C GLU A 101 -23.51 -11.28 -17.56
N VAL A 102 -24.42 -11.08 -16.62
CA VAL A 102 -25.37 -9.97 -16.59
C VAL A 102 -25.11 -9.20 -15.32
N LEU A 103 -24.66 -7.98 -15.43
CA LEU A 103 -24.38 -7.09 -14.32
C LEU A 103 -25.51 -6.08 -14.17
N ASN A 104 -26.18 -6.07 -13.01
CA ASN A 104 -27.18 -5.09 -12.64
C ASN A 104 -26.65 -4.24 -11.48
N ILE A 105 -26.46 -2.95 -11.70
CA ILE A 105 -25.94 -2.02 -10.69
C ILE A 105 -26.96 -0.95 -10.35
N VAL A 106 -27.05 -0.59 -9.08
CA VAL A 106 -27.95 0.44 -8.56
C VAL A 106 -27.18 1.46 -7.74
N TYR A 107 -27.44 2.74 -7.98
CA TYR A 107 -26.86 3.82 -7.17
C TYR A 107 -27.56 3.93 -5.83
N SER A 108 -26.82 3.80 -4.74
CA SER A 108 -27.34 3.83 -3.37
C SER A 108 -27.31 5.25 -2.76
N ASP A 109 -26.13 5.83 -2.70
CA ASP A 109 -25.85 7.13 -2.09
C ASP A 109 -24.40 7.59 -2.40
N GLY A 110 -24.02 8.78 -1.92
CA GLY A 110 -22.66 9.31 -2.12
C GLY A 110 -21.55 8.57 -1.36
N THR A 111 -21.89 7.71 -0.40
CA THR A 111 -20.90 6.96 0.40
C THR A 111 -20.57 5.61 -0.24
N LYS A 112 -21.60 4.87 -0.64
CA LYS A 112 -21.44 3.55 -1.26
C LYS A 112 -21.40 3.62 -2.78
N GLY A 113 -22.05 4.62 -3.38
CA GLY A 113 -22.09 4.80 -4.82
C GLY A 113 -22.92 3.72 -5.52
N TRP A 114 -22.40 3.20 -6.60
CA TRP A 114 -23.00 2.11 -7.37
C TRP A 114 -22.73 0.76 -6.71
N ILE A 115 -23.77 -0.07 -6.62
CA ILE A 115 -23.71 -1.39 -5.98
C ILE A 115 -24.30 -2.42 -6.94
N PRO A 116 -23.58 -3.52 -7.29
CA PRO A 116 -24.12 -4.63 -8.04
C PRO A 116 -25.19 -5.38 -7.21
N GLN A 117 -26.28 -5.78 -7.86
CA GLN A 117 -27.40 -6.47 -7.21
C GLN A 117 -27.44 -7.99 -7.45
N ASP A 118 -26.84 -8.43 -8.53
CA ASP A 118 -26.90 -9.84 -8.95
C ASP A 118 -25.61 -10.60 -8.67
N ASP A 119 -24.72 -10.04 -7.88
CA ASP A 119 -23.57 -10.74 -7.35
C ASP A 119 -24.00 -11.45 -6.07
N ASP A 120 -23.81 -12.76 -5.97
CA ASP A 120 -24.19 -13.58 -4.81
C ASP A 120 -23.47 -13.14 -3.51
N GLU A 121 -22.43 -12.31 -3.65
CA GLU A 121 -21.80 -11.57 -2.56
C GLU A 121 -21.72 -10.09 -2.95
N VAL A 122 -22.28 -9.23 -2.11
CA VAL A 122 -21.83 -7.81 -2.12
C VAL A 122 -20.35 -7.86 -1.77
N ALA A 123 -19.51 -7.81 -2.79
CA ALA A 123 -18.08 -7.88 -2.58
C ALA A 123 -17.69 -6.87 -1.51
N ASP A 124 -16.89 -7.28 -0.56
CA ASP A 124 -16.19 -6.35 0.30
C ASP A 124 -15.54 -5.30 -0.60
N ALA A 125 -15.54 -4.06 -0.13
CA ALA A 125 -14.91 -2.97 -0.88
C ALA A 125 -13.60 -3.46 -1.51
N PRO A 126 -13.38 -3.25 -2.82
CA PRO A 126 -12.21 -3.78 -3.49
C PRO A 126 -10.95 -3.40 -2.70
N VAL A 127 -10.10 -4.37 -2.46
CA VAL A 127 -8.82 -4.10 -1.80
C VAL A 127 -8.02 -3.22 -2.72
N ALA A 128 -7.62 -2.06 -2.25
CA ALA A 128 -6.75 -1.16 -3.02
C ALA A 128 -5.54 -1.95 -3.56
N PRO A 129 -5.21 -1.84 -4.86
CA PRO A 129 -4.08 -2.56 -5.40
C PRO A 129 -2.79 -2.18 -4.66
N PRO A 130 -1.84 -3.10 -4.51
CA PRO A 130 -0.59 -2.80 -3.86
C PRO A 130 0.18 -1.73 -4.63
N THR A 131 0.89 -0.86 -3.91
CA THR A 131 1.64 0.24 -4.50
C THR A 131 2.72 -0.26 -5.47
N GLN A 132 2.85 0.42 -6.61
CA GLN A 132 3.75 0.04 -7.70
C GLN A 132 5.13 0.68 -7.58
N LYS A 133 5.26 1.80 -6.88
CA LYS A 133 6.49 2.57 -6.73
C LYS A 133 6.82 2.74 -5.26
N GLY A 134 8.10 3.01 -4.98
CA GLY A 134 8.59 3.25 -3.63
C GLY A 134 9.39 4.54 -3.52
N ILE A 135 9.60 5.00 -2.30
CA ILE A 135 10.47 6.12 -1.97
C ILE A 135 11.29 5.81 -0.73
N PHE A 136 12.60 6.01 -0.80
CA PHE A 136 13.50 6.09 0.33
C PHE A 136 13.74 7.55 0.67
N GLY A 137 13.68 7.93 1.94
CA GLY A 137 13.86 9.34 2.28
C GLY A 137 14.52 9.60 3.62
N PHE A 138 15.16 10.77 3.68
CA PHE A 138 15.83 11.28 4.87
C PHE A 138 17.00 10.39 5.32
N GLY A 139 17.35 10.43 6.62
CA GLY A 139 18.40 9.60 7.21
C GLY A 139 19.60 10.38 7.68
N TYR A 140 20.74 9.69 7.84
CA TYR A 140 21.95 10.23 8.40
C TYR A 140 23.20 9.81 7.58
N ILE A 141 24.09 10.76 7.33
CA ILE A 141 25.40 10.57 6.66
C ILE A 141 26.49 10.91 7.69
N SER A 142 26.85 12.14 7.79
CA SER A 142 27.62 12.79 8.88
C SER A 142 26.74 13.80 9.64
N SER A 143 25.60 14.12 9.09
CA SER A 143 24.51 14.91 9.65
C SER A 143 23.19 14.38 9.14
N SER A 144 22.08 14.80 9.73
CA SER A 144 20.75 14.48 9.20
C SER A 144 20.59 15.03 7.78
N THR A 145 19.91 14.28 6.92
CA THR A 145 19.66 14.67 5.53
C THR A 145 18.16 14.58 5.20
N GLY A 146 17.72 15.35 4.20
CA GLY A 146 16.37 15.29 3.66
C GLY A 146 16.32 14.73 2.22
N VAL A 147 17.43 14.19 1.73
CA VAL A 147 17.53 13.59 0.39
C VAL A 147 16.55 12.42 0.23
N THR A 148 15.97 12.28 -0.96
CA THR A 148 15.08 11.17 -1.29
C THR A 148 15.49 10.47 -2.59
N ASN A 149 15.13 9.18 -2.72
CA ASN A 149 15.31 8.39 -3.93
C ASN A 149 14.02 7.67 -4.24
N LEU A 150 13.49 7.86 -5.43
CA LEU A 150 12.35 7.12 -5.93
C LEU A 150 12.77 5.71 -6.36
N VAL A 151 11.85 4.79 -6.26
CA VAL A 151 11.97 3.41 -6.77
C VAL A 151 10.88 3.21 -7.81
N GLY A 152 11.27 2.87 -9.03
CA GLY A 152 10.34 2.54 -10.10
C GLY A 152 9.66 1.20 -9.89
N SER A 153 8.58 0.94 -10.63
CA SER A 153 7.86 -0.35 -10.60
C SER A 153 8.72 -1.55 -11.04
N ASN A 154 9.87 -1.30 -11.65
CA ASN A 154 10.88 -2.31 -12.00
C ASN A 154 11.95 -2.52 -10.91
N GLY A 155 11.86 -1.83 -9.75
CA GLY A 155 12.82 -1.92 -8.66
C GLY A 155 14.10 -1.10 -8.83
N VAL A 156 14.19 -0.27 -9.87
CA VAL A 156 15.34 0.61 -10.09
C VAL A 156 15.24 1.82 -9.15
N VAL A 157 16.29 2.02 -8.35
CA VAL A 157 16.45 3.19 -7.48
C VAL A 157 16.95 4.37 -8.31
N ALA A 158 16.26 5.49 -8.26
CA ALA A 158 16.65 6.71 -8.94
C ALA A 158 17.76 7.45 -8.16
N THR A 159 18.45 8.38 -8.83
CA THR A 159 19.44 9.29 -8.21
C THR A 159 18.79 10.17 -7.13
N ASP A 160 19.62 10.82 -6.33
CA ASP A 160 19.17 11.71 -5.26
C ASP A 160 18.28 12.84 -5.79
N THR A 161 17.14 13.01 -5.13
CA THR A 161 16.29 14.20 -5.27
C THR A 161 16.57 15.14 -4.09
N ALA A 162 16.68 16.41 -4.37
CA ALA A 162 16.94 17.44 -3.37
C ALA A 162 15.93 17.38 -2.21
N ALA A 163 16.43 17.68 -1.02
CA ALA A 163 15.64 17.68 0.20
C ALA A 163 14.44 18.64 0.12
N VAL A 164 13.29 18.16 0.60
CA VAL A 164 12.11 18.99 0.89
C VAL A 164 11.79 18.85 2.37
N GLY A 165 11.72 19.99 3.06
CA GLY A 165 11.51 20.02 4.52
C GLY A 165 12.80 19.84 5.32
N THR A 166 12.65 19.81 6.64
CA THR A 166 13.78 19.73 7.60
C THR A 166 14.42 18.35 7.57
N ALA A 167 15.76 18.34 7.41
CA ALA A 167 16.55 17.12 7.47
C ALA A 167 16.36 16.38 8.81
N LYS A 168 16.13 15.08 8.78
CA LYS A 168 15.86 14.25 9.96
C LYS A 168 16.34 12.82 9.78
N ARG A 169 16.55 12.13 10.90
CA ARG A 169 16.91 10.72 10.99
C ARG A 169 16.02 10.00 11.99
N ASP A 170 16.15 8.69 12.12
CA ASP A 170 15.39 7.89 13.09
C ASP A 170 13.86 8.12 12.98
N LEU A 171 13.41 8.44 11.79
CA LEU A 171 12.01 8.69 11.45
C LEU A 171 11.34 7.38 11.00
N SER A 172 10.05 7.46 10.72
CA SER A 172 9.30 6.34 10.14
C SER A 172 8.50 6.79 8.94
N ALA A 173 8.19 5.85 8.06
CA ALA A 173 7.34 6.08 6.91
C ALA A 173 6.40 4.91 6.68
N THR A 174 5.28 5.19 6.04
CA THR A 174 4.32 4.19 5.58
C THR A 174 3.45 4.79 4.47
N ASN A 175 2.73 3.96 3.74
CA ASN A 175 1.69 4.43 2.84
C ASN A 175 0.42 4.83 3.61
N TYR A 176 -0.38 5.73 3.03
CA TYR A 176 -1.71 6.12 3.49
C TYR A 176 -2.58 6.45 2.27
N GLY A 177 -3.93 6.42 2.45
CA GLY A 177 -4.87 6.66 1.36
C GLY A 177 -4.67 5.74 0.17
N GLY A 178 -4.02 4.60 0.42
CA GLY A 178 -3.71 3.57 -0.55
C GLY A 178 -2.54 3.88 -1.47
N ASP A 179 -2.50 5.03 -2.11
CA ASP A 179 -1.54 5.41 -3.17
C ASP A 179 -0.53 6.50 -2.78
N LYS A 180 -0.54 6.97 -1.56
CA LYS A 180 0.31 8.06 -1.04
C LYS A 180 1.21 7.56 0.09
N ALA A 181 2.24 8.32 0.43
CA ALA A 181 3.13 7.99 1.54
C ALA A 181 3.31 9.16 2.52
N ILE A 182 3.69 8.83 3.73
CA ILE A 182 3.94 9.79 4.81
C ILE A 182 5.26 9.44 5.50
N PHE A 183 6.13 10.44 5.64
CA PHE A 183 7.29 10.45 6.54
C PHE A 183 6.94 11.26 7.77
N ALA A 184 7.16 10.74 8.96
CA ALA A 184 6.86 11.51 10.17
C ALA A 184 7.76 11.16 11.34
N PHE A 185 7.78 12.08 12.30
CA PHE A 185 8.55 12.01 13.53
C PHE A 185 10.07 12.02 13.27
N GLY A 186 10.87 11.47 14.19
CA GLY A 186 12.32 11.36 14.06
C GLY A 186 13.08 12.41 14.83
N ASN A 187 14.33 12.66 14.40
CA ASN A 187 15.28 13.56 15.07
C ASN A 187 15.89 14.55 14.09
N THR A 188 15.73 15.84 14.37
CA THR A 188 16.27 16.99 13.60
C THR A 188 17.42 17.69 14.32
N GLY A 189 18.03 17.06 15.33
CA GLY A 189 18.86 17.65 16.38
C GLY A 189 18.14 17.57 17.73
N SER A 190 16.82 17.58 17.73
CA SER A 190 15.94 17.21 18.82
C SER A 190 14.82 16.32 18.28
N MET A 191 14.09 15.63 19.16
CA MET A 191 12.95 14.81 18.72
C MET A 191 11.89 15.69 18.08
N SER A 192 11.28 15.19 17.01
CA SER A 192 10.29 15.91 16.21
C SER A 192 9.02 15.10 16.05
N ASN A 193 7.90 15.81 15.87
CA ASN A 193 6.61 15.24 15.44
C ASN A 193 6.17 15.77 14.06
N THR A 194 7.06 16.46 13.34
CA THR A 194 6.78 16.95 11.98
C THR A 194 6.50 15.80 11.02
N ARG A 195 5.69 16.07 10.00
CA ARG A 195 5.40 15.14 8.92
C ARG A 195 5.64 15.77 7.55
N ASN A 196 5.96 14.93 6.57
CA ASN A 196 5.99 15.25 5.15
C ASN A 196 5.11 14.25 4.40
N LEU A 197 4.10 14.74 3.72
CA LEU A 197 3.26 13.90 2.87
C LEU A 197 3.95 13.71 1.52
N VAL A 198 3.71 12.57 0.90
CA VAL A 198 4.17 12.24 -0.45
C VAL A 198 2.92 11.94 -1.27
N ASN A 199 2.74 12.62 -2.38
CA ASN A 199 1.61 12.36 -3.27
C ASN A 199 1.85 11.10 -4.13
N ASN A 200 0.84 10.69 -4.88
CA ASN A 200 0.90 9.52 -5.76
C ASN A 200 1.87 9.65 -6.95
N SER A 201 2.48 10.81 -7.16
CA SER A 201 3.56 11.03 -8.11
C SER A 201 4.95 10.99 -7.46
N GLY A 202 5.05 10.71 -6.15
CA GLY A 202 6.30 10.65 -5.41
C GLY A 202 6.86 12.02 -4.99
N VAL A 203 6.08 13.09 -5.11
CA VAL A 203 6.52 14.44 -4.71
C VAL A 203 6.33 14.62 -3.21
N VAL A 204 7.45 14.86 -2.51
CA VAL A 204 7.46 15.14 -1.08
C VAL A 204 7.01 16.59 -0.84
N GLN A 205 6.08 16.79 0.07
CA GLN A 205 5.60 18.10 0.49
C GLN A 205 6.45 18.66 1.64
N SER A 206 6.42 19.98 1.81
CA SER A 206 7.08 20.68 2.92
C SER A 206 6.60 20.18 4.28
N ASP A 207 7.36 20.52 5.33
CA ASP A 207 7.01 20.16 6.71
C ASP A 207 5.62 20.67 7.10
N ALA A 208 4.86 19.80 7.71
CA ALA A 208 3.64 20.13 8.41
C ALA A 208 3.73 19.67 9.87
N SER A 209 3.08 20.35 10.77
CA SER A 209 2.99 19.93 12.17
C SER A 209 2.27 18.59 12.26
N GLY A 210 2.86 17.64 12.97
CA GLY A 210 2.20 16.41 13.39
C GLY A 210 1.45 16.60 14.69
N ALA A 211 0.53 15.70 14.99
CA ALA A 211 -0.07 15.59 16.30
C ALA A 211 0.72 14.62 17.19
N GLY A 212 0.54 14.74 18.50
CA GLY A 212 1.16 13.87 19.49
C GLY A 212 2.58 14.25 19.87
N THR A 213 3.12 13.50 20.78
CA THR A 213 4.44 13.71 21.38
C THR A 213 5.56 13.44 20.39
N ALA A 214 6.52 14.36 20.30
CA ALA A 214 7.72 14.18 19.47
C ALA A 214 8.50 12.93 19.92
N ARG A 215 8.82 12.06 18.97
CA ARG A 215 9.47 10.76 19.23
C ARG A 215 10.37 10.35 18.05
N GLN A 216 11.34 9.50 18.34
CA GLN A 216 12.22 8.88 17.35
C GLN A 216 12.24 7.36 17.49
N ARG A 217 12.85 6.63 16.53
CA ARG A 217 13.08 5.17 16.57
C ARG A 217 11.80 4.36 16.76
N LYS A 218 10.72 4.84 16.19
CA LYS A 218 9.43 4.17 16.12
C LYS A 218 9.33 3.39 14.81
N SER A 219 8.24 2.70 14.59
CA SER A 219 7.90 2.16 13.28
C SER A 219 6.50 2.56 12.88
N ALA A 220 6.19 2.38 11.60
CA ALA A 220 4.90 2.70 11.03
C ALA A 220 4.49 1.66 10.01
N VAL A 221 3.19 1.46 9.89
CA VAL A 221 2.59 0.55 8.91
C VAL A 221 1.17 1.01 8.61
N SER A 222 0.72 0.78 7.38
CA SER A 222 -0.70 0.95 7.03
C SER A 222 -1.54 -0.20 7.57
N TYR A 223 -2.84 0.04 7.72
CA TYR A 223 -3.83 -0.97 8.04
C TYR A 223 -5.17 -0.60 7.38
N GLY A 224 -6.11 -1.53 7.42
CA GLY A 224 -7.42 -1.33 6.82
C GLY A 224 -7.39 -1.32 5.29
N LEU A 225 -8.55 -1.35 4.70
CA LEU A 225 -8.72 -1.34 3.24
C LEU A 225 -8.77 0.08 2.67
N LEU A 226 -9.01 1.08 3.52
CA LEU A 226 -9.08 2.50 3.15
C LEU A 226 -7.73 3.23 3.26
N GLY A 227 -6.65 2.49 3.55
CA GLY A 227 -5.31 3.05 3.62
C GLY A 227 -5.08 3.94 4.83
N GLU A 228 -5.62 3.59 6.00
CA GLU A 228 -5.21 4.16 7.27
C GLU A 228 -3.82 3.65 7.67
N ALA A 229 -3.20 4.32 8.64
CA ALA A 229 -1.89 3.93 9.12
C ALA A 229 -1.73 4.13 10.64
N ILE A 230 -0.68 3.51 11.19
CA ILE A 230 -0.34 3.60 12.61
C ILE A 230 1.16 3.80 12.76
N PHE A 231 1.54 4.79 13.56
CA PHE A 231 2.88 4.98 14.09
C PHE A 231 2.88 4.51 15.54
N ALA A 232 3.77 3.60 15.92
CA ALA A 232 3.79 3.07 17.28
C ALA A 232 5.19 2.90 17.85
N TYR A 233 5.27 2.82 19.18
CA TYR A 233 6.51 2.64 19.94
C TYR A 233 7.48 3.83 19.85
N GLY A 234 8.78 3.57 19.98
CA GLY A 234 9.84 4.59 19.94
C GLY A 234 10.21 5.13 21.31
N GLU A 235 10.83 6.29 21.34
CA GLU A 235 11.28 6.93 22.58
C GLU A 235 11.05 8.43 22.60
N ASN A 236 10.82 8.94 23.80
CA ASN A 236 10.82 10.36 24.17
C ASN A 236 11.28 10.48 25.64
N GLY A 237 12.59 10.63 25.87
CA GLY A 237 13.17 10.57 27.22
C GLY A 237 13.14 9.17 27.85
N GLY A 238 12.36 8.26 27.33
CA GLY A 238 12.22 6.85 27.69
C GLY A 238 11.49 6.09 26.61
N LYS A 239 11.61 4.75 26.62
CA LYS A 239 10.91 3.90 25.64
C LYS A 239 9.42 3.87 25.93
N THR A 240 8.62 3.89 24.89
CA THR A 240 7.15 3.95 25.00
C THR A 240 6.49 2.90 24.09
N ASN A 241 5.27 2.53 24.44
CA ASN A 241 4.35 1.78 23.58
C ASN A 241 3.24 2.67 22.98
N GLY A 242 3.30 3.98 23.17
CA GLY A 242 2.33 4.94 22.64
C GLY A 242 2.21 4.87 21.12
N ARG A 243 1.04 5.18 20.62
CA ARG A 243 0.71 5.13 19.18
C ARG A 243 -0.04 6.36 18.72
N ASN A 244 0.04 6.63 17.41
CA ASN A 244 -0.75 7.63 16.70
C ASN A 244 -1.38 6.97 15.48
N LEU A 245 -2.67 7.11 15.32
CA LEU A 245 -3.37 6.68 14.10
C LEU A 245 -3.28 7.76 13.04
N VAL A 246 -3.32 7.35 11.79
CA VAL A 246 -3.33 8.23 10.61
C VAL A 246 -4.54 7.83 9.77
N ASN A 247 -5.36 8.80 9.43
CA ASN A 247 -6.49 8.54 8.54
C ASN A 247 -6.07 8.49 7.06
N SER A 248 -6.97 8.09 6.17
CA SER A 248 -6.73 8.00 4.72
C SER A 248 -6.36 9.35 4.05
N SER A 249 -6.57 10.48 4.74
CA SER A 249 -6.11 11.80 4.29
C SER A 249 -4.72 12.21 4.82
N GLY A 250 -4.00 11.32 5.52
CA GLY A 250 -2.67 11.58 6.08
C GLY A 250 -2.66 12.46 7.33
N VAL A 251 -3.78 12.62 8.01
CA VAL A 251 -3.86 13.37 9.27
C VAL A 251 -3.48 12.46 10.43
N ILE A 252 -2.43 12.83 11.17
CA ILE A 252 -1.99 12.11 12.36
C ILE A 252 -2.85 12.53 13.54
N ALA A 253 -3.44 11.57 14.25
CA ALA A 253 -4.21 11.79 15.46
C ALA A 253 -3.30 11.98 16.70
N SER A 254 -3.87 12.51 17.79
CA SER A 254 -3.20 12.63 19.09
C SER A 254 -2.71 11.28 19.62
N ASP A 255 -1.82 11.31 20.62
CA ASP A 255 -1.33 10.11 21.26
C ASP A 255 -2.44 9.28 21.90
N VAL A 256 -2.37 7.98 21.68
CA VAL A 256 -3.21 6.98 22.36
C VAL A 256 -2.30 5.96 23.03
N SER A 257 -2.69 5.45 24.18
CA SER A 257 -2.00 4.36 24.83
C SER A 257 -1.89 3.16 23.88
N GLY A 258 -0.68 2.62 23.76
CA GLY A 258 -0.41 1.42 22.99
C GLY A 258 -0.64 0.14 23.82
N ALA A 259 -0.33 -0.98 23.21
CA ALA A 259 -0.33 -2.28 23.84
C ALA A 259 1.07 -2.89 23.83
N GLY A 260 1.31 -3.84 24.71
CA GLY A 260 2.57 -4.58 24.78
C GLY A 260 3.75 -3.81 25.36
N THR A 261 4.91 -4.43 25.28
CA THR A 261 6.17 -3.93 25.86
C THR A 261 6.68 -2.69 25.13
N ALA A 262 6.93 -1.62 25.89
CA ALA A 262 7.55 -0.39 25.41
C ALA A 262 8.95 -0.67 24.83
N ARG A 263 9.22 -0.21 23.60
CA ARG A 263 10.47 -0.50 22.88
C ARG A 263 10.80 0.51 21.79
N THR A 264 12.06 0.51 21.38
CA THR A 264 12.58 1.27 20.24
C THR A 264 12.97 0.33 19.09
N ASN A 265 13.08 0.90 17.90
CA ASN A 265 13.52 0.20 16.68
C ASN A 265 12.76 -1.12 16.40
N PRO A 266 11.43 -1.19 16.64
CA PRO A 266 10.69 -2.32 16.08
C PRO A 266 10.70 -2.20 14.55
N THR A 267 10.42 -3.30 13.86
CA THR A 267 10.04 -3.27 12.45
C THR A 267 8.52 -3.45 12.34
N ALA A 268 7.92 -3.01 11.23
CA ALA A 268 6.51 -3.21 10.99
C ALA A 268 6.23 -3.48 9.52
N VAL A 269 5.22 -4.32 9.24
CA VAL A 269 4.83 -4.70 7.89
C VAL A 269 3.38 -5.18 7.87
N ASN A 270 2.72 -5.02 6.72
CA ASN A 270 1.40 -5.59 6.45
C ASN A 270 1.48 -7.10 6.23
N TYR A 271 0.37 -7.79 6.54
CA TYR A 271 0.16 -9.18 6.17
C TYR A 271 -1.33 -9.44 5.89
N GLY A 272 -1.62 -10.57 5.28
CA GLY A 272 -3.00 -10.94 4.91
C GLY A 272 -3.56 -10.08 3.77
N SER A 273 -4.78 -10.36 3.38
CA SER A 273 -5.49 -9.67 2.30
C SER A 273 -6.51 -8.66 2.81
N THR A 274 -6.72 -8.54 4.12
CA THR A 274 -7.77 -7.73 4.73
C THR A 274 -7.22 -6.53 5.51
N GLY A 275 -5.98 -6.09 5.21
CA GLY A 275 -5.40 -4.88 5.78
C GLY A 275 -4.92 -5.03 7.23
N GLN A 276 -4.43 -6.19 7.62
CA GLN A 276 -3.76 -6.40 8.91
C GLN A 276 -2.29 -6.04 8.82
N ALA A 277 -1.68 -5.81 10.01
CA ALA A 277 -0.26 -5.52 10.11
C ALA A 277 0.35 -6.09 11.40
N ILE A 278 1.68 -6.07 11.47
CA ILE A 278 2.44 -6.57 12.61
C ILE A 278 3.59 -5.61 12.93
N PHE A 279 3.81 -5.37 14.22
CA PHE A 279 5.06 -4.84 14.76
C PHE A 279 5.84 -5.97 15.40
N ALA A 280 7.12 -6.09 15.11
CA ALA A 280 7.96 -7.16 15.65
C ALA A 280 9.35 -6.67 16.02
N TYR A 281 10.03 -7.41 16.91
CA TYR A 281 11.40 -7.15 17.35
C TYR A 281 11.56 -5.80 18.08
N GLY A 282 12.80 -5.33 18.21
CA GLY A 282 13.17 -4.07 18.82
C GLY A 282 13.96 -4.22 20.12
N GLN A 283 14.12 -3.12 20.85
CA GLN A 283 14.83 -3.08 22.13
C GLN A 283 13.93 -2.53 23.23
N ASN A 284 13.73 -3.29 24.31
CA ASN A 284 12.87 -2.93 25.44
C ASN A 284 13.53 -1.93 26.42
N ALA A 285 12.80 -1.50 27.43
CA ALA A 285 13.27 -0.53 28.43
C ALA A 285 14.51 -0.99 29.21
N ALA A 286 14.70 -2.29 29.38
CA ALA A 286 15.90 -2.87 30.01
C ALA A 286 17.10 -2.96 29.05
N ALA A 287 17.04 -2.33 27.89
CA ALA A 287 18.03 -2.40 26.81
C ALA A 287 18.24 -3.82 26.23
N ALA A 288 17.37 -4.77 26.54
CA ALA A 288 17.40 -6.09 25.95
C ALA A 288 16.72 -6.09 24.56
N TYR A 289 17.33 -6.77 23.59
CA TYR A 289 16.69 -7.01 22.32
C TYR A 289 15.59 -8.07 22.48
N VAL A 290 14.50 -7.90 21.77
CA VAL A 290 13.34 -8.78 21.87
C VAL A 290 12.94 -9.29 20.49
N ASN A 291 12.22 -10.43 20.48
CA ASN A 291 11.65 -11.04 19.29
C ASN A 291 10.11 -11.12 19.36
N ILE A 292 9.51 -10.43 20.34
CA ILE A 292 8.05 -10.34 20.49
C ILE A 292 7.40 -9.65 19.30
N SER A 293 6.12 -9.93 19.10
CA SER A 293 5.32 -9.30 18.05
C SER A 293 3.97 -8.82 18.60
N ASN A 294 3.41 -7.80 17.94
CA ASN A 294 2.08 -7.26 18.22
C ASN A 294 1.31 -7.15 16.90
N LEU A 295 0.20 -7.84 16.81
CA LEU A 295 -0.67 -7.77 15.64
C LEU A 295 -1.48 -6.47 15.67
N VAL A 296 -1.76 -5.95 14.48
CA VAL A 296 -2.67 -4.82 14.25
C VAL A 296 -3.83 -5.34 13.43
N SER A 297 -5.05 -5.15 13.94
CA SER A 297 -6.25 -5.51 13.18
C SER A 297 -6.45 -4.56 11.99
N ASN A 298 -7.33 -4.93 11.07
CA ASN A 298 -7.76 -4.05 9.97
C ASN A 298 -8.54 -2.79 10.42
N THR A 299 -8.83 -2.65 11.72
CA THR A 299 -9.41 -1.45 12.33
C THR A 299 -8.40 -0.68 13.19
N GLY A 300 -7.09 -0.98 13.07
CA GLY A 300 -6.03 -0.28 13.78
C GLY A 300 -5.90 -0.62 15.27
N VAL A 301 -6.53 -1.70 15.74
CA VAL A 301 -6.37 -2.16 17.13
C VAL A 301 -5.05 -2.89 17.27
N LEU A 302 -4.16 -2.37 18.13
CA LEU A 302 -2.86 -2.99 18.46
C LEU A 302 -3.05 -4.01 19.60
N ALA A 303 -2.71 -5.25 19.33
CA ALA A 303 -2.78 -6.34 20.31
C ALA A 303 -1.61 -6.31 21.32
N SER A 304 -1.77 -7.01 22.46
CA SER A 304 -0.69 -7.28 23.41
C SER A 304 0.42 -8.14 22.79
N ASP A 305 1.53 -8.30 23.52
CA ASP A 305 2.68 -9.09 23.06
C ASP A 305 2.29 -10.54 22.74
N GLY A 306 2.61 -10.96 21.52
CA GLY A 306 2.65 -12.35 21.12
C GLY A 306 4.03 -12.96 21.37
N SER A 307 4.09 -14.30 21.47
CA SER A 307 5.33 -15.03 21.62
C SER A 307 6.30 -14.73 20.49
N GLY A 308 7.55 -14.45 20.83
CA GLY A 308 8.58 -14.17 19.86
C GLY A 308 9.07 -15.41 19.13
N VAL A 309 9.43 -15.22 17.86
CA VAL A 309 10.04 -16.23 17.01
C VAL A 309 11.33 -15.68 16.41
N GLY A 310 12.31 -16.52 16.22
CA GLY A 310 13.63 -16.14 15.72
C GLY A 310 14.52 -15.48 16.77
N THR A 311 15.69 -15.06 16.36
CA THR A 311 16.70 -14.42 17.21
C THR A 311 16.29 -13.00 17.58
N ALA A 312 16.28 -12.69 18.87
CA ALA A 312 16.01 -11.33 19.36
C ALA A 312 16.95 -10.31 18.70
N SER A 313 16.38 -9.25 18.15
CA SER A 313 17.10 -8.29 17.28
C SER A 313 16.37 -6.95 17.20
N GLN A 314 17.03 -5.95 16.65
CA GLN A 314 16.46 -4.62 16.37
C GLN A 314 16.95 -4.06 15.03
N GLN A 315 16.43 -2.88 14.65
CA GLN A 315 16.87 -2.14 13.43
C GLN A 315 16.77 -2.99 12.16
N LYS A 316 15.79 -3.88 12.12
CA LYS A 316 15.40 -4.66 10.95
C LYS A 316 14.54 -3.81 10.02
N ALA A 317 14.51 -4.17 8.75
CA ALA A 317 13.53 -3.65 7.81
C ALA A 317 12.57 -4.76 7.35
N ALA A 318 11.43 -4.37 6.80
CA ALA A 318 10.43 -5.31 6.32
C ALA A 318 9.70 -4.79 5.08
N THR A 319 9.27 -5.72 4.22
CA THR A 319 8.50 -5.44 3.02
C THR A 319 7.53 -6.59 2.74
N THR A 320 6.44 -6.31 2.06
CA THR A 320 5.53 -7.32 1.52
C THR A 320 6.10 -7.94 0.23
N PHE A 321 5.63 -9.13 -0.11
CA PHE A 321 5.92 -9.79 -1.39
C PHE A 321 4.76 -10.73 -1.79
N GLY A 322 4.67 -11.02 -3.08
CA GLY A 322 3.64 -11.90 -3.64
C GLY A 322 2.22 -11.35 -3.47
N SER A 323 1.26 -12.06 -4.01
CA SER A 323 -0.17 -11.72 -3.95
C SER A 323 -0.91 -12.37 -2.78
N SER A 324 -0.23 -13.25 -2.00
CA SER A 324 -0.84 -14.03 -0.92
C SER A 324 -0.85 -13.34 0.45
N GLY A 325 -0.48 -12.04 0.52
CA GLY A 325 -0.43 -11.29 1.76
C GLY A 325 0.69 -11.73 2.72
N GLN A 326 1.81 -12.19 2.18
CA GLN A 326 3.00 -12.52 2.95
C GLN A 326 3.96 -11.33 3.03
N ALA A 327 4.83 -11.37 4.05
CA ALA A 327 5.86 -10.35 4.22
C ALA A 327 7.19 -10.95 4.64
N LEU A 328 8.25 -10.16 4.51
CA LEU A 328 9.61 -10.52 4.84
C LEU A 328 10.20 -9.48 5.77
N ILE A 329 10.73 -9.93 6.91
CA ILE A 329 11.53 -9.13 7.84
C ILE A 329 12.98 -9.59 7.71
N ALA A 330 13.92 -8.68 7.48
CA ALA A 330 15.31 -9.09 7.26
C ALA A 330 16.34 -8.08 7.78
N PHE A 331 17.59 -8.52 7.84
CA PHE A 331 18.75 -7.75 8.29
C PHE A 331 18.65 -7.33 9.76
N GLY A 332 19.43 -6.33 10.19
CA GLY A 332 19.42 -5.78 11.54
C GLY A 332 20.63 -6.16 12.39
N VAL A 333 20.48 -5.98 13.70
CA VAL A 333 21.48 -6.33 14.73
C VAL A 333 20.86 -7.33 15.71
N ASN A 334 21.53 -8.44 15.96
CA ASN A 334 21.11 -9.46 16.92
C ASN A 334 21.51 -9.11 18.36
N SER A 335 21.02 -9.87 19.33
CA SER A 335 21.30 -9.67 20.76
C SER A 335 22.78 -9.80 21.15
N GLY A 336 23.62 -10.39 20.31
CA GLY A 336 25.06 -10.42 20.46
C GLY A 336 25.78 -9.20 19.92
N GLY A 337 25.04 -8.19 19.40
CA GLY A 337 25.61 -6.98 18.80
C GLY A 337 26.15 -7.19 17.38
N SER A 338 25.94 -8.36 16.78
CA SER A 338 26.40 -8.66 15.43
C SER A 338 25.36 -8.23 14.39
N GLN A 339 25.84 -7.64 13.33
CA GLN A 339 25.04 -7.38 12.14
C GLN A 339 24.66 -8.69 11.48
N VAL A 340 23.41 -8.78 11.02
CA VAL A 340 22.88 -10.00 10.41
C VAL A 340 22.19 -9.70 9.08
N ASN A 341 22.14 -10.70 8.22
CA ASN A 341 21.31 -10.73 7.02
C ASN A 341 20.21 -11.79 7.10
N THR A 342 20.00 -12.38 8.30
CA THR A 342 18.92 -13.33 8.52
C THR A 342 17.57 -12.74 8.16
N ARG A 343 16.66 -13.59 7.72
CA ARG A 343 15.30 -13.23 7.33
C ARG A 343 14.26 -14.12 8.02
N ASN A 344 13.09 -13.52 8.24
CA ASN A 344 11.92 -14.20 8.78
C ASN A 344 10.73 -13.91 7.86
N ILE A 345 10.04 -14.93 7.40
CA ILE A 345 8.78 -14.76 6.66
C ILE A 345 7.66 -14.53 7.67
N VAL A 346 6.80 -13.58 7.38
CA VAL A 346 5.51 -13.39 8.04
C VAL A 346 4.45 -14.00 7.12
N GLY A 347 3.77 -15.02 7.62
CA GLY A 347 2.67 -15.66 6.91
C GLY A 347 1.46 -14.72 6.76
N ASN A 348 0.54 -15.05 5.85
CA ASN A 348 -0.70 -14.30 5.66
C ASN A 348 -1.66 -14.32 6.87
N ASN A 349 -1.34 -15.10 7.89
CA ASN A 349 -2.02 -15.14 9.19
C ASN A 349 -1.28 -14.37 10.30
N GLY A 350 -0.20 -13.63 9.96
CA GLY A 350 0.61 -12.85 10.90
C GLY A 350 1.60 -13.67 11.74
N VAL A 351 1.76 -14.96 11.45
CA VAL A 351 2.74 -15.80 12.14
C VAL A 351 4.14 -15.57 11.57
N VAL A 352 5.09 -15.23 12.43
CA VAL A 352 6.50 -15.05 12.05
C VAL A 352 7.17 -16.42 12.04
N ALA A 353 7.84 -16.77 10.93
CA ALA A 353 8.62 -18.01 10.81
C ALA A 353 10.00 -17.89 11.45
N SER A 354 10.65 -19.03 11.72
CA SER A 354 12.02 -19.10 12.25
C SER A 354 13.03 -18.42 11.32
N ASP A 355 14.21 -18.10 11.86
CA ASP A 355 15.32 -17.51 11.12
C ASP A 355 15.77 -18.42 9.97
N VAL A 356 15.94 -17.80 8.80
CA VAL A 356 16.56 -18.40 7.61
C VAL A 356 17.72 -17.52 7.18
N SER A 357 18.78 -18.13 6.67
CA SER A 357 19.91 -17.38 6.09
C SER A 357 19.42 -16.46 4.97
N GLY A 358 19.83 -15.21 5.02
CA GLY A 358 19.55 -14.21 4.00
C GLY A 358 20.66 -14.14 2.95
N ALA A 359 20.43 -13.32 1.93
CA ALA A 359 21.42 -12.95 0.94
C ALA A 359 21.89 -11.51 1.17
N GLY A 360 23.06 -11.18 0.64
CA GLY A 360 23.64 -9.85 0.72
C GLY A 360 24.42 -9.56 1.99
N THR A 361 25.05 -8.41 2.02
CA THR A 361 25.90 -7.92 3.12
C THR A 361 25.08 -7.61 4.36
N ALA A 362 25.45 -8.20 5.50
CA ALA A 362 24.81 -7.96 6.80
C ALA A 362 24.91 -6.47 7.18
N ARG A 363 23.78 -5.86 7.54
CA ARG A 363 23.68 -4.43 7.88
C ARG A 363 22.43 -4.11 8.68
N TYR A 364 22.35 -2.94 9.24
CA TYR A 364 21.23 -2.46 10.06
C TYR A 364 20.91 -0.99 9.74
N ASP A 365 19.85 -0.45 10.35
CA ASP A 365 19.33 0.90 10.08
C ASP A 365 19.10 1.18 8.58
N LEU A 366 18.76 0.14 7.85
CA LEU A 366 18.33 0.16 6.46
C LEU A 366 16.81 0.40 6.41
N ALA A 367 16.30 0.66 5.24
CA ALA A 367 14.85 0.71 5.02
C ALA A 367 14.42 -0.28 3.93
N ALA A 368 13.13 -0.57 3.88
CA ALA A 368 12.54 -1.42 2.86
C ALA A 368 11.17 -0.90 2.44
N THR A 369 10.80 -1.18 1.21
CA THR A 369 9.49 -0.87 0.65
C THR A 369 9.12 -1.90 -0.42
N ASN A 370 7.86 -1.98 -0.78
CA ASN A 370 7.40 -2.75 -1.93
C ASN A 370 7.53 -1.94 -3.23
N TYR A 371 7.56 -2.66 -4.36
CA TYR A 371 7.50 -2.12 -5.72
C TYR A 371 6.86 -3.16 -6.66
N GLY A 372 6.38 -2.72 -7.82
CA GLY A 372 5.79 -3.60 -8.83
C GLY A 372 4.60 -4.42 -8.33
N GLY A 373 3.97 -3.97 -7.24
CA GLY A 373 2.80 -4.57 -6.65
C GLY A 373 3.06 -5.83 -5.79
N ASP A 374 3.98 -6.68 -6.19
CA ASP A 374 4.24 -7.99 -5.58
C ASP A 374 5.69 -8.24 -5.17
N LYS A 375 6.54 -7.24 -5.27
CA LYS A 375 7.99 -7.33 -5.01
C LYS A 375 8.42 -6.35 -3.93
N GLY A 376 9.59 -6.59 -3.35
CA GLY A 376 10.16 -5.71 -2.33
C GLY A 376 11.62 -5.35 -2.61
N ILE A 377 12.09 -4.32 -1.91
CA ILE A 377 13.48 -3.88 -1.96
C ILE A 377 13.95 -3.46 -0.57
N PHE A 378 15.12 -3.93 -0.18
CA PHE A 378 15.90 -3.45 0.96
C PHE A 378 17.02 -2.58 0.44
N ALA A 379 17.23 -1.39 1.00
CA ALA A 379 18.35 -0.54 0.54
C ALA A 379 18.94 0.32 1.65
N PHE A 380 20.15 0.80 1.38
CA PHE A 380 20.93 1.65 2.28
C PHE A 380 21.33 0.93 3.58
N GLY A 381 21.57 1.70 4.65
CA GLY A 381 21.93 1.19 5.97
C GLY A 381 23.42 1.28 6.27
N THR A 382 23.82 0.65 7.37
CA THR A 382 25.21 0.62 7.80
C THR A 382 25.64 -0.78 8.22
N GLY A 383 26.86 -1.10 7.94
CA GLY A 383 27.55 -2.31 8.30
C GLY A 383 28.95 -1.98 8.78
N SER A 384 29.97 -2.51 8.14
CA SER A 384 31.36 -2.04 8.31
C SER A 384 31.53 -0.59 7.85
N SER A 385 30.66 -0.11 6.98
CA SER A 385 30.57 1.28 6.52
C SER A 385 29.12 1.60 6.15
N ILE A 386 28.81 2.89 6.03
CA ILE A 386 27.55 3.38 5.51
C ILE A 386 27.47 3.03 4.03
N THR A 387 26.32 2.52 3.59
CA THR A 387 26.17 2.00 2.23
C THR A 387 24.89 2.48 1.54
N ASN A 388 24.88 2.39 0.21
CA ASN A 388 23.70 2.53 -0.63
C ASN A 388 23.33 1.23 -1.37
N LEU A 389 23.89 0.10 -0.98
CA LEU A 389 23.58 -1.21 -1.55
C LEU A 389 22.07 -1.49 -1.49
N SER A 390 21.56 -2.22 -2.47
CA SER A 390 20.18 -2.69 -2.48
C SER A 390 20.10 -4.20 -2.71
N ASN A 391 19.03 -4.82 -2.20
CA ASN A 391 18.67 -6.21 -2.42
C ASN A 391 17.20 -6.27 -2.84
N LEU A 392 16.96 -6.76 -4.03
CA LEU A 392 15.61 -6.96 -4.53
C LEU A 392 15.00 -8.23 -3.91
N VAL A 393 13.71 -8.21 -3.71
CA VAL A 393 12.89 -9.35 -3.26
C VAL A 393 11.90 -9.66 -4.37
N ASN A 394 11.91 -10.88 -4.87
CA ASN A 394 10.96 -11.31 -5.88
C ASN A 394 9.58 -11.65 -5.26
N SER A 395 8.60 -11.94 -6.11
CA SER A 395 7.23 -12.31 -5.69
C SER A 395 7.13 -13.62 -4.90
N SER A 396 8.20 -14.40 -4.81
CA SER A 396 8.30 -15.61 -3.97
C SER A 396 9.05 -15.37 -2.65
N GLY A 397 9.39 -14.10 -2.31
CA GLY A 397 10.11 -13.74 -1.09
C GLY A 397 11.59 -14.12 -1.08
N VAL A 398 12.19 -14.36 -2.24
CA VAL A 398 13.63 -14.62 -2.34
C VAL A 398 14.36 -13.29 -2.43
N VAL A 399 15.30 -13.08 -1.49
CA VAL A 399 16.19 -11.91 -1.47
C VAL A 399 17.37 -12.18 -2.40
N ALA A 400 17.60 -11.28 -3.35
CA ALA A 400 18.74 -11.32 -4.24
C ALA A 400 20.03 -10.86 -3.53
N SER A 401 21.20 -11.20 -4.12
CA SER A 401 22.49 -10.66 -3.71
C SER A 401 22.53 -9.13 -3.85
N ASP A 402 23.58 -8.52 -3.29
CA ASP A 402 23.77 -7.07 -3.34
C ASP A 402 23.85 -6.56 -4.78
N THR A 403 23.12 -5.47 -5.02
CA THR A 403 23.22 -4.65 -6.22
C THR A 403 23.90 -3.35 -5.84
N THR A 404 24.83 -2.88 -6.68
CA THR A 404 25.47 -1.57 -6.52
C THR A 404 24.40 -0.50 -6.36
N GLY A 405 24.49 0.26 -5.29
CA GLY A 405 23.49 1.25 -4.94
C GLY A 405 23.57 2.51 -5.80
N VAL A 406 22.49 3.26 -5.79
CA VAL A 406 22.35 4.57 -6.41
C VAL A 406 22.04 5.59 -5.32
N GLY A 407 22.56 6.80 -5.49
CA GLY A 407 22.39 7.88 -4.51
C GLY A 407 23.39 7.84 -3.35
N THR A 408 23.27 8.81 -2.48
CA THR A 408 24.18 9.02 -1.35
C THR A 408 23.98 7.97 -0.26
N SER A 409 25.05 7.26 0.10
CA SER A 409 25.06 6.27 1.19
C SER A 409 24.61 6.90 2.50
N ARG A 410 23.66 6.27 3.20
CA ARG A 410 23.10 6.77 4.46
C ARG A 410 22.40 5.65 5.25
N TYR A 411 22.08 5.93 6.51
CA TYR A 411 21.37 5.00 7.41
C TYR A 411 20.33 5.76 8.25
N SER A 412 19.57 5.07 9.10
CA SER A 412 18.46 5.63 9.89
C SER A 412 17.46 6.42 9.04
N LEU A 413 17.23 5.97 7.83
CA LEU A 413 16.27 6.49 6.87
C LEU A 413 14.94 5.72 6.98
N ALA A 414 13.93 6.17 6.26
CA ALA A 414 12.67 5.45 6.14
C ALA A 414 12.28 5.25 4.66
N ALA A 415 11.33 4.33 4.43
CA ALA A 415 10.81 4.08 3.09
C ALA A 415 9.32 3.74 3.14
N ALA A 416 8.63 4.01 2.05
CA ALA A 416 7.22 3.67 1.88
C ALA A 416 6.87 3.46 0.40
N GLY A 417 5.83 2.68 0.16
CA GLY A 417 5.26 2.53 -1.17
C GLY A 417 4.28 3.67 -1.48
N PHE A 418 4.14 3.99 -2.77
CA PHE A 418 3.16 4.95 -3.27
C PHE A 418 2.77 4.61 -4.71
N SER A 419 1.71 5.26 -5.24
CA SER A 419 1.19 5.09 -6.60
C SER A 419 0.64 3.68 -6.88
N TYR A 420 -0.53 3.62 -7.50
CA TYR A 420 -1.09 2.40 -8.08
C TYR A 420 -0.64 2.18 -9.53
N SER A 421 -0.08 3.18 -10.18
CA SER A 421 0.42 3.08 -11.55
C SER A 421 1.90 2.73 -11.60
N ALA A 422 2.23 1.80 -12.50
CA ALA A 422 3.57 1.33 -12.79
C ALA A 422 4.48 2.44 -13.38
#